data_0349e922643675410d5608cf1a03e683
#
_entry.id   0349e922643675410d5608cf1a03e683
#
_cell.length_a   1.000
_cell.length_b   1.000
_cell.length_c   1.000
_cell.angle_alpha   90.00
_cell.angle_beta   90.00
_cell.angle_gamma   90.00
#
_symmetry.space_group_name_H-M   'P 1'
#
loop_
_entity.id
_entity.type
_entity.pdbx_description
1 polymer ?
#
loop_
_entity_poly.entity_id
_entity_poly.type
_entity_poly.pdbx_seq_one_letter_code
_entity_poly.pdbx_strand_id
1 'polypeptide(L)'
;TRSGYSGEDGFEISIHQDHADAFARELLKQPEVKPAGLGARNSLRLEAGLCLYGNDIDTTTTPVEAALNWAMQKVRRTGGERAGGFPGATTVLEQLDGSQPLKRKRVGLIAKERVPVREHTELQNAAGQKIGEVTSGLLGPTIDQPIAMGYVTPDFSANGAEVFAMVRGKQVPMVVAPMPFVATRYYRG
;
A
#
# COMPACT_ATOMS: atom_id res chain seq x y z
N THR A 1 3.68 -20.80 -6.22
CA THR A 1 4.66 -19.74 -5.94
C THR A 1 4.73 -19.51 -4.44
N ARG A 2 5.94 -19.37 -3.87
CA ARG A 2 6.09 -18.91 -2.49
C ARG A 2 6.00 -17.39 -2.47
N SER A 3 4.82 -16.90 -2.32
CA SER A 3 4.44 -15.49 -2.35
C SER A 3 3.08 -15.30 -1.67
N GLY A 4 2.68 -14.07 -1.45
CA GLY A 4 1.39 -13.80 -0.84
C GLY A 4 1.11 -12.31 -0.70
N TYR A 5 -0.04 -12.00 -0.10
CA TYR A 5 -0.58 -10.65 0.06
C TYR A 5 -0.91 -10.34 1.53
N SER A 6 -0.12 -10.87 2.45
CA SER A 6 -0.36 -10.76 3.89
C SER A 6 0.82 -10.19 4.70
N GLY A 7 1.98 -10.01 4.07
CA GLY A 7 3.20 -9.67 4.80
C GLY A 7 3.87 -10.85 5.52
N GLU A 8 3.28 -12.04 5.42
CA GLU A 8 3.76 -13.27 6.04
C GLU A 8 4.30 -14.23 4.97
N ASP A 9 5.09 -15.22 5.40
CA ASP A 9 5.46 -16.35 4.54
C ASP A 9 4.20 -17.13 4.13
N GLY A 10 4.16 -17.58 2.88
CA GLY A 10 3.00 -18.26 2.35
C GLY A 10 3.11 -18.65 0.89
N PHE A 11 2.05 -19.24 0.37
CA PHE A 11 2.01 -19.76 -0.98
C PHE A 11 0.76 -19.29 -1.73
N GLU A 12 0.93 -18.98 -3.00
CA GLU A 12 -0.15 -18.83 -3.97
C GLU A 12 -0.14 -20.06 -4.88
N ILE A 13 -1.26 -20.79 -4.88
CA ILE A 13 -1.38 -22.08 -5.55
C ILE A 13 -2.42 -21.94 -6.66
N SER A 14 -1.96 -22.08 -7.91
CA SER A 14 -2.84 -22.19 -9.07
C SER A 14 -3.16 -23.67 -9.29
N ILE A 15 -4.43 -24.00 -9.35
CA ILE A 15 -4.93 -25.37 -9.53
C ILE A 15 -6.08 -25.39 -10.54
N HIS A 16 -6.21 -26.50 -11.29
CA HIS A 16 -7.34 -26.64 -12.21
C HIS A 16 -8.66 -26.65 -11.42
N GLN A 17 -9.70 -26.03 -11.97
CA GLN A 17 -10.99 -25.82 -11.30
C GLN A 17 -11.61 -27.14 -10.78
N ASP A 18 -11.46 -28.24 -11.53
CA ASP A 18 -12.02 -29.56 -11.17
C ASP A 18 -11.40 -30.16 -9.90
N HIS A 19 -10.22 -29.68 -9.49
CA HIS A 19 -9.51 -30.12 -8.30
C HIS A 19 -9.57 -29.11 -7.13
N ALA A 20 -10.10 -27.92 -7.37
CA ALA A 20 -10.05 -26.81 -6.40
C ALA A 20 -10.80 -27.12 -5.10
N ASP A 21 -12.01 -27.66 -5.18
CA ASP A 21 -12.82 -28.03 -4.01
C ASP A 21 -12.15 -29.13 -3.19
N ALA A 22 -11.71 -30.22 -3.85
CA ALA A 22 -11.05 -31.32 -3.17
C ALA A 22 -9.76 -30.87 -2.46
N PHE A 23 -8.95 -30.05 -3.14
CA PHE A 23 -7.74 -29.50 -2.56
C PHE A 23 -8.00 -28.58 -1.37
N ALA A 24 -8.98 -27.67 -1.47
CA ALA A 24 -9.35 -26.78 -0.37
C ALA A 24 -9.83 -27.57 0.86
N ARG A 25 -10.66 -28.60 0.65
CA ARG A 25 -11.12 -29.48 1.73
C ARG A 25 -9.98 -30.26 2.38
N GLU A 26 -9.00 -30.71 1.60
CA GLU A 26 -7.83 -31.39 2.14
C GLU A 26 -6.98 -30.48 3.03
N LEU A 27 -6.76 -29.24 2.60
CA LEU A 27 -6.09 -28.22 3.43
C LEU A 27 -6.84 -27.96 4.73
N LEU A 28 -8.17 -27.84 4.68
CA LEU A 28 -9.00 -27.56 5.86
C LEU A 28 -9.08 -28.72 6.85
N LYS A 29 -8.59 -29.92 6.51
CA LYS A 29 -8.44 -31.02 7.49
C LYS A 29 -7.28 -30.77 8.46
N GLN A 30 -6.34 -29.94 8.09
CA GLN A 30 -5.23 -29.59 8.98
C GLN A 30 -5.72 -28.65 10.07
N PRO A 31 -5.48 -28.94 11.36
CA PRO A 31 -6.06 -28.17 12.48
C PRO A 31 -5.57 -26.71 12.52
N GLU A 32 -4.40 -26.43 11.98
CA GLU A 32 -3.80 -25.10 11.89
C GLU A 32 -4.40 -24.24 10.78
N VAL A 33 -5.01 -24.85 9.76
CA VAL A 33 -5.55 -24.16 8.60
C VAL A 33 -6.95 -23.63 8.90
N LYS A 34 -7.11 -22.33 8.74
CA LYS A 34 -8.40 -21.64 8.93
C LYS A 34 -8.75 -20.85 7.67
N PRO A 35 -10.02 -20.86 7.23
CA PRO A 35 -10.45 -20.01 6.14
C PRO A 35 -10.35 -18.53 6.54
N ALA A 36 -9.83 -17.68 5.64
CA ALA A 36 -9.72 -16.25 5.84
C ALA A 36 -10.62 -15.51 4.85
N GLY A 37 -11.43 -14.58 5.34
CA GLY A 37 -12.30 -13.76 4.52
C GLY A 37 -11.62 -12.50 3.99
N LEU A 38 -12.34 -11.72 3.19
CA LEU A 38 -11.84 -10.47 2.58
C LEU A 38 -11.44 -9.43 3.63
N GLY A 39 -12.10 -9.38 4.80
CA GLY A 39 -11.72 -8.48 5.89
C GLY A 39 -10.32 -8.77 6.42
N ALA A 40 -10.01 -10.04 6.68
CA ALA A 40 -8.67 -10.48 7.09
C ALA A 40 -7.62 -10.19 6.00
N ARG A 41 -7.93 -10.51 4.73
CA ARG A 41 -7.07 -10.18 3.60
C ARG A 41 -6.77 -8.68 3.52
N ASN A 42 -7.79 -7.82 3.70
CA ASN A 42 -7.62 -6.37 3.64
C ASN A 42 -6.79 -5.81 4.81
N SER A 43 -7.01 -6.30 6.02
CA SER A 43 -6.22 -5.85 7.18
C SER A 43 -4.76 -6.27 7.07
N LEU A 44 -4.50 -7.51 6.73
CA LEU A 44 -3.13 -8.04 6.59
C LEU A 44 -2.34 -7.30 5.50
N ARG A 45 -2.93 -7.13 4.31
CA ARG A 45 -2.24 -6.43 3.22
C ARG A 45 -1.95 -4.97 3.58
N LEU A 46 -2.88 -4.27 4.27
CA LEU A 46 -2.67 -2.88 4.65
C LEU A 46 -1.58 -2.74 5.70
N GLU A 47 -1.58 -3.58 6.74
CA GLU A 47 -0.50 -3.63 7.73
C GLU A 47 0.87 -3.92 7.10
N ALA A 48 0.89 -4.75 6.05
CA ALA A 48 2.10 -5.05 5.27
C ALA A 48 2.48 -3.94 4.27
N GLY A 49 1.70 -2.87 4.14
CA GLY A 49 1.98 -1.78 3.21
C GLY A 49 1.72 -2.12 1.74
N LEU A 50 0.97 -3.19 1.44
CA LEU A 50 0.69 -3.65 0.09
C LEU A 50 -0.51 -2.94 -0.53
N CYS A 51 -0.35 -2.44 -1.76
CA CYS A 51 -1.39 -1.71 -2.48
C CYS A 51 -2.58 -2.59 -2.84
N LEU A 52 -3.78 -2.02 -2.79
CA LEU A 52 -4.99 -2.57 -3.39
C LEU A 52 -5.21 -1.92 -4.75
N TYR A 53 -5.20 -2.75 -5.81
CA TYR A 53 -5.51 -2.24 -7.15
C TYR A 53 -6.97 -1.76 -7.23
N GLY A 54 -7.16 -0.63 -7.87
CA GLY A 54 -8.44 0.07 -7.93
C GLY A 54 -8.63 1.13 -6.83
N ASN A 55 -7.88 1.03 -5.72
CA ASN A 55 -7.90 2.00 -4.63
C ASN A 55 -6.57 2.75 -4.52
N ASP A 56 -5.49 2.02 -4.20
CA ASP A 56 -4.16 2.63 -3.96
C ASP A 56 -3.38 2.85 -5.25
N ILE A 57 -3.62 2.06 -6.28
CA ILE A 57 -3.02 2.16 -7.61
C ILE A 57 -4.04 1.79 -8.69
N ASP A 58 -3.89 2.40 -9.85
CA ASP A 58 -4.69 2.11 -11.05
C ASP A 58 -3.86 2.37 -12.32
N THR A 59 -4.50 2.34 -13.49
CA THR A 59 -3.86 2.58 -14.78
C THR A 59 -3.33 4.01 -14.97
N THR A 60 -3.67 4.95 -14.10
CA THR A 60 -3.22 6.35 -14.13
C THR A 60 -2.09 6.63 -13.14
N THR A 61 -1.72 5.65 -12.32
CA THR A 61 -0.74 5.80 -11.26
C THR A 61 0.64 5.31 -11.72
N THR A 62 1.66 6.15 -11.59
CA THR A 62 3.03 5.71 -11.86
C THR A 62 3.62 4.98 -10.66
N PRO A 63 4.58 4.05 -10.86
CA PRO A 63 5.28 3.39 -9.76
C PRO A 63 6.06 4.37 -8.88
N VAL A 64 6.44 5.53 -9.40
CA VAL A 64 7.17 6.56 -8.62
C VAL A 64 6.22 7.29 -7.67
N GLU A 65 5.04 7.71 -8.15
CA GLU A 65 3.98 8.26 -7.29
C GLU A 65 3.57 7.28 -6.21
N ALA A 66 3.44 6.00 -6.56
CA ALA A 66 3.03 4.93 -5.66
C ALA A 66 4.14 4.46 -4.69
N ALA A 67 5.34 5.07 -4.73
CA ALA A 67 6.50 4.64 -3.94
C ALA A 67 6.85 3.15 -4.13
N LEU A 68 6.74 2.66 -5.37
CA LEU A 68 7.05 1.29 -5.80
C LEU A 68 8.34 1.21 -6.61
N ASN A 69 9.26 2.16 -6.44
CA ASN A 69 10.53 2.23 -7.17
C ASN A 69 11.38 0.97 -7.04
N TRP A 70 11.24 0.25 -5.92
CA TRP A 70 11.94 -1.00 -5.66
C TRP A 70 11.58 -2.10 -6.67
N ALA A 71 10.38 -2.07 -7.26
CA ALA A 71 9.92 -3.05 -8.26
C ALA A 71 10.62 -2.88 -9.62
N MET A 72 11.23 -1.72 -9.87
CA MET A 72 11.98 -1.48 -11.11
C MET A 72 13.44 -1.89 -10.93
N GLN A 73 13.88 -2.86 -11.71
CA GLN A 73 15.29 -3.28 -11.73
C GLN A 73 16.21 -2.13 -12.12
N LYS A 74 17.36 -2.02 -11.47
CA LYS A 74 18.34 -0.96 -11.72
C LYS A 74 18.77 -0.88 -13.20
N VAL A 75 18.89 -2.02 -13.87
CA VAL A 75 19.24 -2.13 -15.30
C VAL A 75 18.24 -1.40 -16.22
N ARG A 76 17.00 -1.17 -15.77
CA ARG A 76 15.94 -0.47 -16.52
C ARG A 76 15.82 1.02 -16.17
N ARG A 77 16.54 1.49 -15.15
CA ARG A 77 16.56 2.91 -14.76
C ARG A 77 17.51 3.71 -15.63
N THR A 78 17.42 5.04 -15.55
CA THR A 78 18.34 5.95 -16.23
C THR A 78 19.80 5.56 -15.97
N GLY A 79 20.60 5.45 -17.03
CA GLY A 79 22.01 5.01 -16.96
C GLY A 79 22.23 3.50 -16.89
N GLY A 80 21.18 2.68 -16.81
CA GLY A 80 21.30 1.22 -16.87
C GLY A 80 21.49 0.71 -18.31
N GLU A 81 22.08 -0.48 -18.47
CA GLU A 81 22.38 -1.09 -19.80
C GLU A 81 21.15 -1.25 -20.70
N ARG A 82 19.96 -1.41 -20.08
CA ARG A 82 18.68 -1.56 -20.78
C ARG A 82 17.69 -0.50 -20.33
N ALA A 83 18.15 0.72 -20.14
CA ALA A 83 17.31 1.83 -19.67
C ALA A 83 16.04 1.98 -20.50
N GLY A 84 14.91 2.14 -19.84
CA GLY A 84 13.60 2.24 -20.51
C GLY A 84 13.14 0.93 -21.16
N GLY A 85 12.47 1.05 -22.32
CA GLY A 85 11.96 -0.09 -23.09
C GLY A 85 10.77 -0.80 -22.45
N PHE A 86 10.02 -0.12 -21.60
CA PHE A 86 8.76 -0.56 -21.01
C PHE A 86 7.66 0.50 -21.18
N PRO A 87 6.38 0.15 -21.14
CA PRO A 87 5.29 1.12 -21.26
C PRO A 87 5.38 2.23 -20.19
N GLY A 88 5.27 3.49 -20.61
CA GLY A 88 5.38 4.66 -19.72
C GLY A 88 6.79 5.01 -19.28
N ALA A 89 7.83 4.40 -19.86
CA ALA A 89 9.23 4.58 -19.45
C ALA A 89 9.65 6.06 -19.38
N THR A 90 9.28 6.89 -20.34
CA THR A 90 9.63 8.31 -20.35
C THR A 90 9.19 9.01 -19.07
N THR A 91 7.89 9.00 -18.78
CA THR A 91 7.32 9.63 -17.58
C THR A 91 7.91 9.05 -16.29
N VAL A 92 8.02 7.72 -16.22
CA VAL A 92 8.52 7.03 -15.02
C VAL A 92 9.99 7.38 -14.75
N LEU A 93 10.83 7.42 -15.77
CA LEU A 93 12.25 7.75 -15.60
C LEU A 93 12.46 9.23 -15.28
N GLU A 94 11.72 10.13 -15.92
CA GLU A 94 11.74 11.57 -15.62
C GLU A 94 11.28 11.88 -14.18
N GLN A 95 10.27 11.15 -13.69
CA GLN A 95 9.87 11.27 -12.28
C GLN A 95 10.91 10.70 -11.33
N LEU A 96 11.57 9.60 -11.71
CA LEU A 96 12.56 8.94 -10.88
C LEU A 96 13.85 9.74 -10.73
N ASP A 97 14.30 10.43 -11.80
CA ASP A 97 15.49 11.28 -11.79
C ASP A 97 15.20 12.74 -11.37
N GLY A 98 13.91 13.10 -11.22
CA GLY A 98 13.45 14.39 -10.73
C GLY A 98 13.32 15.47 -11.82
N SER A 99 13.52 15.16 -13.11
CA SER A 99 13.31 16.09 -14.21
C SER A 99 11.80 16.40 -14.41
N GLN A 100 10.92 15.47 -14.04
CA GLN A 100 9.49 15.71 -13.92
C GLN A 100 9.07 15.66 -12.45
N PRO A 101 8.62 16.76 -11.84
CA PRO A 101 8.18 16.76 -10.45
C PRO A 101 6.91 15.93 -10.25
N LEU A 102 6.84 15.22 -9.12
CA LEU A 102 5.63 14.50 -8.71
C LEU A 102 4.54 15.48 -8.32
N LYS A 103 3.31 15.21 -8.73
CA LYS A 103 2.11 15.93 -8.26
C LYS A 103 1.61 15.40 -6.92
N ARG A 104 1.82 14.11 -6.66
CA ARG A 104 1.39 13.38 -5.46
C ARG A 104 2.35 12.25 -5.14
N LYS A 105 2.38 11.82 -3.89
CA LYS A 105 3.16 10.66 -3.46
C LYS A 105 2.37 9.84 -2.46
N ARG A 106 2.36 8.52 -2.64
CA ARG A 106 1.74 7.60 -1.70
C ARG A 106 2.54 7.54 -0.40
N VAL A 107 1.83 7.62 0.72
CA VAL A 107 2.37 7.55 2.07
C VAL A 107 1.57 6.59 2.94
N GLY A 108 2.22 6.06 3.98
CA GLY A 108 1.54 5.44 5.11
C GLY A 108 1.13 6.51 6.12
N LEU A 109 0.02 6.30 6.80
CA LEU A 109 -0.56 7.23 7.76
C LEU A 109 -1.01 6.47 9.01
N ILE A 110 -0.67 7.01 10.19
CA ILE A 110 -1.15 6.50 11.48
C ILE A 110 -1.94 7.62 12.16
N ALA A 111 -3.18 7.34 12.57
CA ALA A 111 -3.97 8.32 13.31
C ALA A 111 -3.47 8.43 14.75
N LYS A 112 -3.41 9.67 15.27
CA LYS A 112 -3.07 9.94 16.68
C LYS A 112 -4.22 9.62 17.63
N GLU A 113 -5.42 9.53 17.10
CA GLU A 113 -6.65 9.22 17.85
C GLU A 113 -7.23 7.89 17.34
N ARG A 114 -8.02 7.19 18.18
CA ARG A 114 -8.67 5.93 17.81
C ARG A 114 -9.92 6.16 16.94
N VAL A 115 -9.78 6.98 15.92
CA VAL A 115 -10.83 7.28 14.95
C VAL A 115 -10.49 6.58 13.62
N PRO A 116 -11.30 5.62 13.15
CA PRO A 116 -11.07 4.97 11.87
C PRO A 116 -11.20 5.98 10.72
N VAL A 117 -10.16 6.03 9.90
CA VAL A 117 -10.14 6.81 8.66
C VAL A 117 -10.36 5.84 7.50
N ARG A 118 -11.25 6.18 6.58
CA ARG A 118 -11.65 5.35 5.45
C ARG A 118 -11.14 5.90 4.13
N GLU A 119 -11.22 5.08 3.09
CA GLU A 119 -11.00 5.50 1.70
C GLU A 119 -11.86 6.73 1.36
N HIS A 120 -11.37 7.55 0.45
CA HIS A 120 -11.97 8.82 0.00
C HIS A 120 -12.05 9.92 1.08
N THR A 121 -11.42 9.71 2.23
CA THR A 121 -11.30 10.77 3.23
C THR A 121 -10.28 11.80 2.76
N GLU A 122 -10.69 13.07 2.73
CA GLU A 122 -9.81 14.19 2.37
C GLU A 122 -8.70 14.35 3.41
N LEU A 123 -7.47 14.59 2.92
CA LEU A 123 -6.31 14.95 3.73
C LEU A 123 -6.04 16.45 3.59
N GLN A 124 -5.85 17.11 4.72
CA GLN A 124 -5.60 18.55 4.82
C GLN A 124 -4.29 18.83 5.57
N ASN A 125 -3.74 20.03 5.34
CA ASN A 125 -2.71 20.60 6.19
C ASN A 125 -3.35 21.29 7.41
N ALA A 126 -2.52 21.83 8.32
CA ALA A 126 -2.98 22.52 9.52
C ALA A 126 -3.84 23.79 9.23
N ALA A 127 -3.70 24.38 8.05
CA ALA A 127 -4.50 25.52 7.60
C ALA A 127 -5.86 25.12 6.98
N GLY A 128 -6.19 23.83 6.96
CA GLY A 128 -7.44 23.32 6.36
C GLY A 128 -7.43 23.24 4.83
N GLN A 129 -6.28 23.38 4.19
CA GLN A 129 -6.19 23.25 2.74
C GLN A 129 -6.06 21.77 2.37
N LYS A 130 -6.78 21.34 1.34
CA LYS A 130 -6.68 19.97 0.81
C LYS A 130 -5.28 19.74 0.24
N ILE A 131 -4.61 18.68 0.72
CA ILE A 131 -3.29 18.23 0.27
C ILE A 131 -3.30 16.83 -0.30
N GLY A 132 -4.42 16.11 -0.19
CA GLY A 132 -4.50 14.75 -0.67
C GLY A 132 -5.77 14.01 -0.30
N GLU A 133 -5.70 12.67 -0.39
CA GLU A 133 -6.83 11.79 -0.12
C GLU A 133 -6.35 10.42 0.36
N VAL A 134 -7.12 9.81 1.25
CA VAL A 134 -6.93 8.43 1.72
C VAL A 134 -7.46 7.45 0.67
N THR A 135 -6.66 6.46 0.32
CA THR A 135 -7.02 5.41 -0.64
C THR A 135 -7.36 4.07 0.01
N SER A 136 -6.83 3.81 1.19
CA SER A 136 -7.14 2.64 2.02
C SER A 136 -7.03 3.00 3.48
N GLY A 137 -7.95 2.51 4.33
CA GLY A 137 -7.85 2.79 5.76
C GLY A 137 -8.75 1.87 6.59
N LEU A 138 -8.21 1.44 7.73
CA LEU A 138 -8.91 0.61 8.72
C LEU A 138 -8.22 0.68 10.09
N LEU A 139 -8.83 0.03 11.09
CA LEU A 139 -8.14 -0.27 12.34
C LEU A 139 -7.26 -1.50 12.12
N GLY A 140 -5.93 -1.33 12.20
CA GLY A 140 -4.97 -2.42 12.08
C GLY A 140 -5.05 -3.35 13.30
N PRO A 141 -5.43 -4.63 13.11
CA PRO A 141 -5.65 -5.53 14.26
C PRO A 141 -4.36 -5.91 14.98
N THR A 142 -3.23 -5.93 14.29
CA THR A 142 -1.92 -6.28 14.89
C THR A 142 -1.30 -5.08 15.61
N ILE A 143 -1.34 -3.90 14.97
CA ILE A 143 -0.79 -2.67 15.54
C ILE A 143 -1.74 -2.00 16.55
N ASP A 144 -3.02 -2.41 16.57
CA ASP A 144 -4.12 -1.85 17.38
C ASP A 144 -4.29 -0.33 17.24
N GLN A 145 -4.03 0.18 16.02
CA GLN A 145 -4.17 1.60 15.70
C GLN A 145 -4.88 1.79 14.35
N PRO A 146 -5.60 2.91 14.15
CA PRO A 146 -6.09 3.25 12.82
C PRO A 146 -4.91 3.60 11.92
N ILE A 147 -4.79 2.84 10.82
CA ILE A 147 -3.78 3.03 9.78
C ILE A 147 -4.45 3.28 8.44
N ALA A 148 -3.75 3.99 7.58
CA ALA A 148 -4.23 4.28 6.24
C ALA A 148 -3.08 4.38 5.24
N MET A 149 -3.39 4.23 3.96
CA MET A 149 -2.59 4.71 2.85
C MET A 149 -3.32 5.84 2.16
N GLY A 150 -2.59 6.75 1.60
CA GLY A 150 -3.15 7.84 0.82
C GLY A 150 -2.10 8.52 -0.02
N TYR A 151 -2.55 9.43 -0.85
CA TYR A 151 -1.67 10.31 -1.61
C TYR A 151 -1.71 11.70 -1.01
N VAL A 152 -0.54 12.31 -0.89
CA VAL A 152 -0.39 13.70 -0.48
C VAL A 152 0.51 14.44 -1.48
N THR A 153 0.43 15.76 -1.52
CA THR A 153 1.42 16.58 -2.23
C THR A 153 2.82 16.32 -1.65
N PRO A 154 3.88 16.32 -2.46
CA PRO A 154 5.22 15.90 -2.05
C PRO A 154 5.76 16.59 -0.80
N ASP A 155 5.42 17.87 -0.58
CA ASP A 155 5.86 18.66 0.58
C ASP A 155 5.39 18.06 1.93
N PHE A 156 4.31 17.30 1.92
CA PHE A 156 3.74 16.64 3.12
C PHE A 156 4.07 15.14 3.19
N SER A 157 4.96 14.61 2.32
CA SER A 157 5.25 13.18 2.22
C SER A 157 6.38 12.67 3.12
N ALA A 158 7.03 13.53 3.87
CA ALA A 158 8.13 13.14 4.75
C ALA A 158 7.63 12.36 5.97
N ASN A 159 8.34 11.30 6.37
CA ASN A 159 8.03 10.57 7.60
C ASN A 159 8.04 11.54 8.80
N GLY A 160 7.04 11.43 9.65
CA GLY A 160 6.84 12.33 10.79
C GLY A 160 6.05 13.60 10.47
N ALA A 161 5.76 13.90 9.19
CA ALA A 161 4.91 15.01 8.83
C ALA A 161 3.48 14.84 9.38
N GLU A 162 2.94 15.91 9.96
CA GLU A 162 1.57 15.93 10.45
C GLU A 162 0.60 16.34 9.33
N VAL A 163 -0.46 15.57 9.18
CA VAL A 163 -1.56 15.81 8.25
C VAL A 163 -2.88 15.56 8.95
N PHE A 164 -3.98 16.02 8.39
CA PHE A 164 -5.31 15.94 9.03
C PHE A 164 -6.31 15.27 8.10
N ALA A 165 -6.93 14.17 8.56
CA ALA A 165 -8.02 13.51 7.84
C ALA A 165 -9.36 14.17 8.22
N MET A 166 -10.17 14.52 7.22
CA MET A 166 -11.49 15.12 7.44
C MET A 166 -12.55 14.05 7.69
N VAL A 167 -12.78 13.71 8.94
CA VAL A 167 -13.77 12.70 9.32
C VAL A 167 -15.00 13.38 9.93
N ARG A 168 -16.16 13.27 9.26
CA ARG A 168 -17.44 13.84 9.72
C ARG A 168 -17.34 15.34 10.11
N GLY A 169 -16.62 16.12 9.31
CA GLY A 169 -16.45 17.56 9.52
C GLY A 169 -15.44 17.95 10.60
N LYS A 170 -14.67 16.99 11.12
CA LYS A 170 -13.60 17.23 12.10
C LYS A 170 -12.25 16.81 11.54
N GLN A 171 -11.22 17.57 11.84
CA GLN A 171 -9.84 17.23 11.55
C GLN A 171 -9.34 16.18 12.55
N VAL A 172 -9.01 15.00 12.07
CA VAL A 172 -8.36 13.93 12.85
C VAL A 172 -6.86 13.97 12.56
N PRO A 173 -6.00 14.24 13.54
CA PRO A 173 -4.57 14.35 13.33
C PRO A 173 -3.98 12.97 13.00
N MET A 174 -3.17 12.94 11.94
CA MET A 174 -2.43 11.77 11.50
C MET A 174 -0.96 12.11 11.31
N VAL A 175 -0.12 11.10 11.36
CA VAL A 175 1.33 11.22 11.10
C VAL A 175 1.68 10.36 9.90
N VAL A 176 2.46 10.91 8.99
CA VAL A 176 3.08 10.14 7.91
C VAL A 176 4.08 9.16 8.51
N ALA A 177 3.90 7.88 8.23
CA ALA A 177 4.66 6.78 8.79
C ALA A 177 5.30 5.91 7.69
N PRO A 178 6.46 5.29 7.97
CA PRO A 178 7.02 4.32 7.05
C PRO A 178 6.11 3.09 6.91
N MET A 179 6.16 2.46 5.75
CA MET A 179 5.53 1.17 5.49
C MET A 179 6.62 0.10 5.28
N PRO A 180 6.39 -1.14 5.69
CA PRO A 180 5.16 -1.70 6.29
C PRO A 180 4.90 -1.17 7.71
N PHE A 181 3.62 -1.11 8.13
CA PHE A 181 3.23 -0.73 9.50
C PHE A 181 3.56 -1.83 10.52
N VAL A 182 3.48 -3.08 10.07
CA VAL A 182 3.89 -4.27 10.82
C VAL A 182 5.04 -4.94 10.08
N ALA A 183 6.10 -5.29 10.78
CA ALA A 183 7.27 -5.94 10.17
C ALA A 183 6.86 -7.20 9.42
N THR A 184 7.27 -7.32 8.16
CA THR A 184 6.97 -8.49 7.34
C THR A 184 7.85 -9.69 7.73
N ARG A 185 7.28 -10.89 7.63
CA ARG A 185 7.93 -12.17 7.97
C ARG A 185 8.02 -13.09 6.77
N TYR A 186 8.46 -12.56 5.64
CA TYR A 186 8.70 -13.38 4.45
C TYR A 186 9.87 -14.33 4.67
N TYR A 187 9.77 -15.52 4.08
CA TYR A 187 10.92 -16.42 3.98
C TYR A 187 12.04 -15.80 3.13
N ARG A 188 13.25 -15.84 3.63
CA ARG A 188 14.40 -15.21 2.95
C ARG A 188 15.57 -16.17 2.67
N GLY A 189 15.30 -17.50 2.76
CA GLY A 189 16.33 -18.53 2.57
C GLY A 189 17.01 -18.93 3.86
#